data_742bbe3536d48242df3e8600e07dbe66
#
_entry.id   742bbe3536d48242df3e8600e07dbe66
#
_cell.length_a   1.000
_cell.length_b   1.000
_cell.length_c   1.000
_cell.angle_alpha   90.00
_cell.angle_beta   90.00
_cell.angle_gamma   90.00
#
_symmetry.space_group_name_H-M   'P 1'
#
loop_
_entity.id
_entity.type
_entity.pdbx_description
1 polymer ?
#
loop_
_entity_poly.entity_id
_entity_poly.type
_entity_poly.pdbx_seq_one_letter_code
_entity_poly.pdbx_strand_id
1 'polypeptide(L)'
;MSVAEIAVPHLPYIPANDWLPTVLIVEDEPKLRWSLIESFRALNITAMTASSGYEAIRIAGECRPDLILLDGLLPEMHGFEIARFIRKIDVNYHPHIALMTAIYKHTRYQNEAKLKYGIDDYLIKPVLPQLLAGLVRRAQAAAL
;
A
#
# COMPACT_ATOMS: atom_id res chain seq x y z
N MET A 1 1.32 -6.89 33.18
CA MET A 1 1.57 -6.54 31.78
C MET A 1 2.20 -7.72 31.05
N SER A 2 1.64 -8.10 29.91
CA SER A 2 2.18 -9.21 29.14
C SER A 2 3.40 -8.80 28.31
N VAL A 3 4.21 -9.79 27.90
CA VAL A 3 5.36 -9.52 27.01
C VAL A 3 4.90 -8.88 25.70
N ALA A 4 3.74 -9.27 25.18
CA ALA A 4 3.18 -8.69 23.96
C ALA A 4 2.89 -7.20 24.10
N GLU A 5 2.41 -6.76 25.25
CA GLU A 5 2.16 -5.33 25.51
C GLU A 5 3.45 -4.53 25.58
N ILE A 6 4.54 -5.15 26.05
CA ILE A 6 5.85 -4.52 26.11
C ILE A 6 6.51 -4.52 24.72
N ALA A 7 6.34 -5.61 23.95
CA ALA A 7 7.02 -5.80 22.69
C ALA A 7 6.54 -4.88 21.56
N VAL A 8 5.26 -4.45 21.60
CA VAL A 8 4.67 -3.65 20.51
C VAL A 8 3.91 -2.41 21.02
N PRO A 9 4.53 -1.60 21.94
CA PRO A 9 3.81 -0.47 22.52
C PRO A 9 3.55 0.67 21.54
N HIS A 10 4.25 0.69 20.41
CA HIS A 10 4.20 1.78 19.44
C HIS A 10 3.36 1.47 18.21
N LEU A 11 2.90 0.23 18.05
CA LEU A 11 2.05 -0.11 16.92
C LEU A 11 0.60 0.22 17.22
N PRO A 12 -0.09 0.93 16.33
CA PRO A 12 -1.51 1.19 16.48
C PRO A 12 -2.29 -0.13 16.52
N TYR A 13 -3.20 -0.22 17.43
CA TYR A 13 -4.05 -1.39 17.59
C TYR A 13 -5.07 -1.48 16.45
N ILE A 14 -5.17 -2.66 15.85
CA ILE A 14 -6.23 -3.01 14.90
C ILE A 14 -7.06 -4.10 15.57
N PRO A 15 -8.35 -3.86 15.84
CA PRO A 15 -9.20 -4.85 16.50
C PRO A 15 -9.22 -6.17 15.74
N ALA A 16 -9.17 -7.28 16.48
CA ALA A 16 -9.11 -8.62 15.89
C ALA A 16 -10.36 -8.99 15.10
N ASN A 17 -11.47 -8.35 15.39
CA ASN A 17 -12.74 -8.56 14.70
C ASN A 17 -12.93 -7.67 13.49
N ASP A 18 -11.99 -6.77 13.23
CA ASP A 18 -12.06 -5.95 12.03
C ASP A 18 -11.61 -6.75 10.81
N TRP A 19 -12.25 -6.48 9.68
CA TRP A 19 -11.83 -7.03 8.41
C TRP A 19 -10.43 -6.53 8.05
N LEU A 20 -9.54 -7.44 7.65
CA LEU A 20 -8.20 -7.10 7.19
C LEU A 20 -8.14 -7.15 5.66
N PRO A 21 -7.63 -6.10 5.01
CA PRO A 21 -7.51 -6.10 3.56
C PRO A 21 -6.45 -7.08 3.07
N THR A 22 -6.65 -7.64 1.88
CA THR A 22 -5.57 -8.30 1.15
C THR A 22 -4.66 -7.22 0.56
N VAL A 23 -3.35 -7.38 0.69
CA VAL A 23 -2.37 -6.35 0.38
C VAL A 23 -1.43 -6.82 -0.72
N LEU A 24 -1.16 -5.93 -1.67
CA LEU A 24 -0.08 -6.07 -2.65
C LEU A 24 0.94 -4.96 -2.42
N ILE A 25 2.21 -5.34 -2.23
CA ILE A 25 3.34 -4.42 -2.15
C ILE A 25 4.07 -4.44 -3.48
N VAL A 26 4.21 -3.28 -4.11
CA VAL A 26 4.92 -3.12 -5.38
C VAL A 26 6.19 -2.30 -5.12
N GLU A 27 7.31 -3.00 -5.05
CA GLU A 27 8.61 -2.42 -4.71
C GLU A 27 9.72 -3.27 -5.32
N ASP A 28 10.63 -2.67 -6.07
CA ASP A 28 11.73 -3.38 -6.73
C ASP A 28 12.95 -3.58 -5.83
N GLU A 29 13.15 -2.73 -4.81
CA GLU A 29 14.30 -2.82 -3.91
C GLU A 29 14.04 -3.92 -2.85
N PRO A 30 14.85 -5.01 -2.84
CA PRO A 30 14.56 -6.17 -1.99
C PRO A 30 14.51 -5.89 -0.49
N LYS A 31 15.41 -5.04 0.01
CA LYS A 31 15.47 -4.73 1.44
C LYS A 31 14.24 -3.96 1.90
N LEU A 32 13.82 -2.97 1.12
CA LEU A 32 12.63 -2.20 1.44
C LEU A 32 11.38 -3.08 1.33
N ARG A 33 11.29 -3.90 0.29
CA ARG A 33 10.18 -4.84 0.11
C ARG A 33 10.06 -5.78 1.31
N TRP A 34 11.18 -6.35 1.76
CA TRP A 34 11.23 -7.21 2.94
C TRP A 34 10.74 -6.48 4.20
N SER A 35 11.23 -5.26 4.42
CA SER A 35 10.83 -4.43 5.56
C SER A 35 9.32 -4.17 5.57
N LEU A 36 8.74 -3.88 4.41
CA LEU A 36 7.30 -3.66 4.28
C LEU A 36 6.51 -4.95 4.55
N ILE A 37 6.97 -6.09 4.04
CA ILE A 37 6.36 -7.39 4.32
C ILE A 37 6.30 -7.64 5.83
N GLU A 38 7.40 -7.43 6.54
CA GLU A 38 7.47 -7.64 7.97
C GLU A 38 6.58 -6.67 8.74
N SER A 39 6.48 -5.43 8.29
CA SER A 39 5.61 -4.43 8.91
C SER A 39 4.13 -4.82 8.79
N PHE A 40 3.71 -5.35 7.64
CA PHE A 40 2.35 -5.85 7.48
C PHE A 40 2.11 -7.12 8.29
N ARG A 41 3.13 -8.00 8.37
CA ARG A 41 3.03 -9.22 9.18
C ARG A 41 2.75 -8.91 10.65
N ALA A 42 3.35 -7.83 11.18
CA ALA A 42 3.10 -7.37 12.53
C ALA A 42 1.63 -6.95 12.75
N LEU A 43 0.90 -6.66 11.67
CA LEU A 43 -0.53 -6.34 11.67
C LEU A 43 -1.39 -7.55 11.33
N ASN A 44 -0.82 -8.75 11.32
CA ASN A 44 -1.46 -10.01 10.93
C ASN A 44 -1.88 -10.06 9.46
N ILE A 45 -1.17 -9.34 8.61
CA ILE A 45 -1.41 -9.31 7.17
C ILE A 45 -0.24 -9.98 6.45
N THR A 46 -0.53 -11.00 5.65
CA THR A 46 0.45 -11.59 4.73
C THR A 46 0.29 -10.90 3.38
N ALA A 47 1.28 -10.11 2.99
CA ALA A 47 1.22 -9.34 1.76
C ALA A 47 1.69 -10.17 0.55
N MET A 48 1.03 -9.97 -0.58
CA MET A 48 1.55 -10.35 -1.89
C MET A 48 2.58 -9.30 -2.32
N THR A 49 3.52 -9.68 -3.16
CA THR A 49 4.56 -8.76 -3.63
C THR A 49 4.72 -8.80 -5.14
N ALA A 50 5.09 -7.66 -5.69
CA ALA A 50 5.49 -7.52 -7.08
C ALA A 50 6.75 -6.64 -7.13
N SER A 51 7.69 -6.99 -7.99
CA SER A 51 8.95 -6.25 -8.16
C SER A 51 8.96 -5.38 -9.41
N SER A 52 7.89 -5.39 -10.20
CA SER A 52 7.74 -4.58 -11.40
C SER A 52 6.30 -4.13 -11.58
N GLY A 53 6.10 -3.11 -12.41
CA GLY A 53 4.76 -2.63 -12.74
C GLY A 53 3.94 -3.65 -13.51
N TYR A 54 4.55 -4.37 -14.43
CA TYR A 54 3.87 -5.41 -15.21
C TYR A 54 3.37 -6.54 -14.32
N GLU A 55 4.20 -6.99 -13.40
CA GLU A 55 3.82 -8.02 -12.42
C GLU A 55 2.71 -7.52 -11.52
N ALA A 56 2.77 -6.26 -11.08
CA ALA A 56 1.74 -5.66 -10.23
C ALA A 56 0.38 -5.63 -10.93
N ILE A 57 0.35 -5.23 -12.20
CA ILE A 57 -0.89 -5.17 -12.98
C ILE A 57 -1.47 -6.58 -13.15
N ARG A 58 -0.62 -7.57 -13.44
CA ARG A 58 -1.04 -8.97 -13.55
C ARG A 58 -1.65 -9.48 -12.25
N ILE A 59 -0.96 -9.29 -11.12
CA ILE A 59 -1.44 -9.73 -9.81
C ILE A 59 -2.74 -9.02 -9.44
N ALA A 60 -2.82 -7.71 -9.69
CA ALA A 60 -4.04 -6.95 -9.43
C ALA A 60 -5.23 -7.50 -10.20
N GLY A 61 -5.03 -7.90 -11.45
CA GLY A 61 -6.08 -8.47 -12.28
C GLY A 61 -6.50 -9.87 -11.83
N GLU A 62 -5.55 -10.71 -11.43
CA GLU A 62 -5.80 -12.10 -11.03
C GLU A 62 -6.28 -12.24 -9.60
N CYS A 63 -5.66 -11.52 -8.66
CA CYS A 63 -5.88 -11.70 -7.23
C CYS A 63 -6.76 -10.61 -6.61
N ARG A 64 -6.90 -9.49 -7.27
CA ARG A 64 -7.72 -8.34 -6.85
C ARG A 64 -7.48 -7.93 -5.39
N PRO A 65 -6.24 -7.55 -5.03
CA PRO A 65 -5.96 -7.07 -3.68
C PRO A 65 -6.80 -5.84 -3.33
N ASP A 66 -7.15 -5.74 -2.06
CA ASP A 66 -7.96 -4.62 -1.55
C ASP A 66 -7.13 -3.35 -1.36
N LEU A 67 -5.87 -3.51 -1.02
CA LEU A 67 -4.93 -2.43 -0.76
C LEU A 67 -3.66 -2.66 -1.56
N ILE A 68 -3.24 -1.66 -2.31
CA ILE A 68 -2.01 -1.71 -3.11
C ILE A 68 -1.08 -0.60 -2.63
N LEU A 69 0.09 -0.99 -2.12
CA LEU A 69 1.15 -0.08 -1.73
C LEU A 69 2.17 -0.05 -2.87
N LEU A 70 2.31 1.10 -3.51
CA LEU A 70 2.95 1.23 -4.80
C LEU A 70 4.11 2.23 -4.75
N ASP A 71 5.32 1.77 -5.11
CA ASP A 71 6.46 2.67 -5.28
C ASP A 71 6.23 3.60 -6.47
N GLY A 72 6.46 4.89 -6.25
CA GLY A 72 6.31 5.91 -7.30
C GLY A 72 7.35 5.83 -8.41
N LEU A 73 8.53 5.24 -8.13
CA LEU A 73 9.63 5.14 -9.08
C LEU A 73 10.11 3.70 -9.24
N LEU A 74 9.52 2.99 -10.19
CA LEU A 74 10.01 1.69 -10.62
C LEU A 74 10.83 1.85 -11.90
N PRO A 75 11.79 0.94 -12.19
CA PRO A 75 12.71 1.11 -13.32
C PRO A 75 12.04 1.24 -14.69
N GLU A 76 10.98 0.49 -14.94
CA GLU A 76 10.38 0.38 -16.27
C GLU A 76 9.05 1.11 -16.40
N MET A 77 8.38 1.41 -15.28
CA MET A 77 7.07 2.02 -15.29
C MET A 77 6.87 2.89 -14.07
N HIS A 78 6.45 4.11 -14.28
CA HIS A 78 6.19 5.05 -13.20
C HIS A 78 4.95 4.61 -12.40
N GLY A 79 4.99 4.82 -11.06
CA GLY A 79 3.89 4.40 -10.18
C GLY A 79 2.54 4.99 -10.57
N PHE A 80 2.50 6.24 -11.06
CA PHE A 80 1.27 6.85 -11.55
C PHE A 80 0.66 6.08 -12.72
N GLU A 81 1.49 5.60 -13.63
CA GLU A 81 1.02 4.81 -14.79
C GLU A 81 0.46 3.47 -14.34
N ILE A 82 1.13 2.82 -13.38
CA ILE A 82 0.66 1.56 -12.83
C ILE A 82 -0.72 1.71 -12.20
N ALA A 83 -0.89 2.74 -11.38
CA ALA A 83 -2.19 3.05 -10.76
C ALA A 83 -3.28 3.25 -11.81
N ARG A 84 -2.95 3.97 -12.87
CA ARG A 84 -3.86 4.24 -13.97
C ARG A 84 -4.30 2.95 -14.67
N PHE A 85 -3.36 2.04 -14.94
CA PHE A 85 -3.68 0.72 -15.52
C PHE A 85 -4.54 -0.10 -14.59
N ILE A 86 -4.23 -0.12 -13.30
CA ILE A 86 -5.01 -0.87 -12.31
C ILE A 86 -6.46 -0.37 -12.25
N ARG A 87 -6.68 0.95 -12.30
CA ARG A 87 -8.02 1.54 -12.30
C ARG A 87 -8.85 1.14 -13.52
N LYS A 88 -8.22 0.69 -14.59
CA LYS A 88 -8.89 0.29 -15.83
C LYS A 88 -9.12 -1.21 -15.97
N ILE A 89 -8.71 -2.02 -14.99
CA ILE A 89 -8.86 -3.47 -15.07
C ILE A 89 -10.34 -3.87 -15.15
N ASP A 90 -11.16 -3.33 -14.26
CA ASP A 90 -12.57 -3.66 -14.16
C ASP A 90 -13.31 -2.53 -13.46
N VAL A 91 -14.46 -2.12 -13.97
CA VAL A 91 -15.28 -1.05 -13.38
C VAL A 91 -15.79 -1.42 -11.98
N ASN A 92 -15.84 -2.70 -11.63
CA ASN A 92 -16.28 -3.18 -10.34
C ASN A 92 -15.13 -3.43 -9.35
N TYR A 93 -13.89 -3.19 -9.75
CA TYR A 93 -12.73 -3.37 -8.90
C TYR A 93 -12.18 -2.01 -8.46
N HIS A 94 -12.25 -1.74 -7.15
CA HIS A 94 -11.88 -0.45 -6.58
C HIS A 94 -10.88 -0.64 -5.43
N PRO A 95 -9.63 -1.02 -5.72
CA PRO A 95 -8.63 -1.15 -4.66
C PRO A 95 -8.27 0.21 -4.08
N HIS A 96 -7.92 0.23 -2.80
CA HIS A 96 -7.32 1.40 -2.18
C HIS A 96 -5.85 1.45 -2.60
N ILE A 97 -5.43 2.52 -3.27
CA ILE A 97 -4.07 2.66 -3.80
C ILE A 97 -3.32 3.74 -3.04
N ALA A 98 -2.20 3.35 -2.43
CA ALA A 98 -1.27 4.23 -1.74
C ALA A 98 0.03 4.30 -2.54
N LEU A 99 0.45 5.51 -2.91
CA LEU A 99 1.72 5.75 -3.57
C LEU A 99 2.76 6.16 -2.54
N MET A 100 3.94 5.51 -2.56
CA MET A 100 5.05 5.89 -1.71
C MET A 100 6.22 6.40 -2.54
N THR A 101 6.82 7.51 -2.12
CA THR A 101 7.95 8.11 -2.83
C THR A 101 8.74 9.06 -1.93
N ALA A 102 10.04 9.22 -2.22
CA ALA A 102 10.90 10.21 -1.59
C ALA A 102 10.94 11.53 -2.38
N ILE A 103 10.45 11.53 -3.61
CA ILE A 103 10.68 12.62 -4.57
C ILE A 103 9.54 13.62 -4.62
N TYR A 104 8.29 13.16 -4.66
CA TYR A 104 7.13 14.02 -4.86
C TYR A 104 6.58 14.52 -3.53
N LYS A 105 7.31 15.43 -2.87
CA LYS A 105 6.94 15.96 -1.56
C LYS A 105 6.00 17.17 -1.63
N HIS A 106 5.89 17.79 -2.79
CA HIS A 106 5.11 19.00 -2.94
C HIS A 106 3.61 18.70 -2.98
N THR A 107 2.80 19.49 -2.28
CA THR A 107 1.34 19.34 -2.22
C THR A 107 0.69 19.26 -3.60
N ARG A 108 1.21 20.01 -4.57
CA ARG A 108 0.74 19.98 -5.96
C ARG A 108 0.79 18.56 -6.55
N TYR A 109 1.88 17.85 -6.34
CA TYR A 109 2.02 16.47 -6.84
C TYR A 109 1.06 15.52 -6.15
N GLN A 110 0.84 15.70 -4.85
CA GLN A 110 -0.11 14.89 -4.09
C GLN A 110 -1.55 15.08 -4.59
N ASN A 111 -1.94 16.32 -4.84
CA ASN A 111 -3.27 16.63 -5.37
C ASN A 111 -3.45 16.08 -6.78
N GLU A 112 -2.44 16.23 -7.63
CA GLU A 112 -2.44 15.68 -8.98
C GLU A 112 -2.58 14.16 -8.96
N ALA A 113 -1.85 13.48 -8.07
CA ALA A 113 -1.91 12.03 -7.93
C ALA A 113 -3.32 11.54 -7.59
N LYS A 114 -4.00 12.23 -6.68
CA LYS A 114 -5.37 11.90 -6.30
C LYS A 114 -6.37 12.14 -7.43
N LEU A 115 -6.29 13.29 -8.07
CA LEU A 115 -7.27 13.71 -9.07
C LEU A 115 -7.07 13.04 -10.43
N LYS A 116 -5.83 12.89 -10.87
CA LYS A 116 -5.52 12.42 -12.23
C LYS A 116 -5.33 10.92 -12.33
N TYR A 117 -4.74 10.29 -11.32
CA TYR A 117 -4.33 8.90 -11.37
C TYR A 117 -5.11 7.98 -10.43
N GLY A 118 -6.03 8.53 -9.65
CA GLY A 118 -6.85 7.74 -8.73
C GLY A 118 -6.07 7.19 -7.55
N ILE A 119 -5.09 7.95 -7.04
CA ILE A 119 -4.33 7.59 -5.84
C ILE A 119 -5.12 8.03 -4.61
N ASP A 120 -5.33 7.11 -3.67
CA ASP A 120 -6.10 7.38 -2.44
C ASP A 120 -5.25 7.92 -1.32
N ASP A 121 -4.02 7.45 -1.20
CA ASP A 121 -3.06 7.91 -0.18
C ASP A 121 -1.70 8.19 -0.82
N TYR A 122 -0.99 9.16 -0.25
CA TYR A 122 0.33 9.56 -0.72
C TYR A 122 1.28 9.53 0.48
N LEU A 123 2.24 8.61 0.46
CA LEU A 123 3.19 8.41 1.57
C LEU A 123 4.58 8.86 1.16
N ILE A 124 5.22 9.64 2.02
CA ILE A 124 6.60 10.08 1.82
C ILE A 124 7.55 9.09 2.50
N LYS A 125 8.53 8.58 1.76
CA LYS A 125 9.56 7.70 2.32
C LYS A 125 10.45 8.49 3.31
N PRO A 126 10.88 7.87 4.41
CA PRO A 126 10.72 6.48 4.80
C PRO A 126 9.32 6.19 5.34
N VAL A 127 8.76 5.03 4.96
CA VAL A 127 7.42 4.62 5.40
C VAL A 127 7.55 3.83 6.70
N LEU A 128 7.21 4.46 7.80
CA LEU A 128 7.31 3.85 9.14
C LEU A 128 6.14 2.88 9.38
N PRO A 129 6.32 1.86 10.24
CA PRO A 129 5.26 0.89 10.53
C PRO A 129 3.94 1.51 10.98
N GLN A 130 3.99 2.61 11.73
CA GLN A 130 2.79 3.33 12.18
C GLN A 130 1.98 3.89 11.01
N LEU A 131 2.66 4.32 9.95
CA LEU A 131 2.01 4.83 8.75
C LEU A 131 1.24 3.71 8.04
N LEU A 132 1.76 2.50 8.03
CA LEU A 132 1.09 1.36 7.42
C LEU A 132 -0.17 0.95 8.18
N ALA A 133 -0.14 0.99 9.51
CA ALA A 133 -1.31 0.73 10.32
C ALA A 133 -2.42 1.75 10.06
N GLY A 134 -2.06 3.03 9.94
CA GLY A 134 -2.98 4.08 9.56
C GLY A 134 -3.57 3.87 8.17
N LEU A 135 -2.73 3.44 7.23
CA LEU A 135 -3.16 3.13 5.87
C LEU A 135 -4.18 1.98 5.84
N VAL A 136 -3.93 0.92 6.60
CA VAL A 136 -4.86 -0.21 6.73
C VAL A 136 -6.22 0.26 7.25
N ARG A 137 -6.24 1.12 8.26
CA ARG A 137 -7.50 1.68 8.79
C ARG A 137 -8.26 2.48 7.75
N ARG A 138 -7.56 3.31 6.97
CA ARG A 138 -8.21 4.09 5.90
C ARG A 138 -8.78 3.19 4.82
N ALA A 139 -8.06 2.12 4.45
CA ALA A 139 -8.55 1.13 3.49
C ALA A 139 -9.79 0.40 4.03
N GLN A 140 -9.81 0.05 5.31
CA GLN A 140 -10.97 -0.54 5.97
C GLN A 140 -12.18 0.41 5.94
N ALA A 141 -11.97 1.66 6.25
CA ALA A 141 -13.04 2.67 6.25
C ALA A 141 -13.61 2.89 4.84
N ALA A 142 -12.76 2.89 3.83
CA ALA A 142 -13.18 3.08 2.45
C ALA A 142 -13.99 1.91 1.88
N ALA A 143 -13.85 0.71 2.48
CA ALA A 143 -14.57 -0.48 2.04
C ALA A 143 -16.01 -0.58 2.58
N LEU A 144 -16.40 0.29 3.49
CA LEU A 144 -17.74 0.30 4.12
C LEU A 144 -18.82 0.89 3.20
#